data_4634d786266c06ea48d006f117ac0730
#
_entry.id   4634d786266c06ea48d006f117ac0730
#
_cell.length_a   1.000
_cell.length_b   1.000
_cell.length_c   1.000
_cell.angle_alpha   90.00
_cell.angle_beta   90.00
_cell.angle_gamma   90.00
#
_symmetry.space_group_name_H-M   'P 1'
#
loop_
_entity.id
_entity.type
_entity.pdbx_description
1 polymer ?
#
loop_
_entity_poly.entity_id
_entity_poly.type
_entity_poly.pdbx_seq_one_letter_code
_entity_poly.pdbx_strand_id
1 'polypeptide(L)'
;MDDGRIIWTRSEYQDKGADFGHTLWAVRPDGTCPELVFGNTIIQPNGYANGRQVPGSKEFSCTLISHFGDLNGPIALVDTGRGRFTRDAITSLTPEVPWPGMWPDNECFREAYPVARDYFLCAHAPRKTFGLFLLDRYGNREALYLDPAISSMCPTPFAARPKPPVLDGGKPAEAAAPATGEFILQDVYAGLGPAVPRGAVRYLRVSEEVRATLDQMPDGTFRADH
;
A
#
# COMPACT_ATOMS: atom_id res chain seq x y z
N MET A 1 0.12 -12.01 4.34
CA MET A 1 -0.55 -12.69 3.20
C MET A 1 -0.51 -14.20 3.44
N ASP A 2 -1.38 -14.95 2.79
CA ASP A 2 -1.43 -16.42 2.91
C ASP A 2 -0.14 -17.10 2.44
N ASP A 3 0.60 -16.43 1.55
CA ASP A 3 1.89 -16.89 1.04
C ASP A 3 3.10 -16.50 1.90
N GLY A 4 2.90 -15.88 3.06
CA GLY A 4 3.92 -15.48 4.00
C GLY A 4 4.55 -14.12 3.74
N ARG A 5 4.20 -13.42 2.65
CA ARG A 5 4.67 -12.06 2.40
C ARG A 5 3.93 -11.04 3.26
N ILE A 6 4.56 -9.91 3.46
CA ILE A 6 4.01 -8.72 4.14
C ILE A 6 3.48 -7.78 3.06
N ILE A 7 2.22 -7.35 3.21
CA ILE A 7 1.61 -6.35 2.34
C ILE A 7 1.65 -4.98 3.01
N TRP A 8 1.91 -3.93 2.22
CA TRP A 8 1.88 -2.54 2.68
C TRP A 8 1.42 -1.58 1.59
N THR A 9 1.09 -0.38 1.99
CA THR A 9 0.83 0.73 1.06
C THR A 9 2.13 1.49 0.83
N ARG A 10 2.51 1.66 -0.45
CA ARG A 10 3.66 2.47 -0.85
C ARG A 10 3.18 3.76 -1.47
N SER A 11 3.67 4.87 -0.96
CA SER A 11 3.47 6.19 -1.57
C SER A 11 4.52 6.44 -2.64
N GLU A 12 4.07 6.79 -3.86
CA GLU A 12 4.94 7.03 -5.01
C GLU A 12 4.66 8.42 -5.57
N TYR A 13 5.67 9.30 -5.51
CA TYR A 13 5.54 10.71 -5.85
C TYR A 13 6.06 11.06 -7.24
N GLN A 14 7.06 10.36 -7.75
CA GLN A 14 7.88 10.89 -8.82
C GLN A 14 7.29 10.79 -10.23
N ASP A 15 6.43 9.83 -10.49
CA ASP A 15 6.05 9.50 -11.87
C ASP A 15 4.60 9.84 -12.24
N LYS A 16 3.83 10.47 -11.33
CA LYS A 16 2.38 10.64 -11.50
C LYS A 16 1.89 12.09 -11.47
N GLY A 17 2.79 13.05 -11.63
CA GLY A 17 2.46 14.47 -11.62
C GLY A 17 1.89 14.93 -10.27
N ALA A 18 0.75 15.65 -10.28
CA ALA A 18 0.08 16.10 -9.06
C ALA A 18 -0.72 14.98 -8.37
N ASP A 19 -0.93 13.85 -9.02
CA ASP A 19 -1.72 12.73 -8.50
C ASP A 19 -0.80 11.64 -7.96
N PHE A 20 -0.55 11.69 -6.67
CA PHE A 20 0.28 10.71 -5.98
C PHE A 20 -0.42 9.35 -5.90
N GLY A 21 0.30 8.29 -6.29
CA GLY A 21 -0.19 6.93 -6.12
C GLY A 21 0.17 6.37 -4.75
N HIS A 22 -0.83 5.78 -4.09
CA HIS A 22 -0.64 4.99 -2.87
C HIS A 22 -1.03 3.55 -3.20
N THR A 23 -0.07 2.78 -3.68
CA THR A 23 -0.30 1.46 -4.26
C THR A 23 -0.01 0.32 -3.28
N LEU A 24 -0.58 -0.85 -3.53
CA LEU A 24 -0.35 -2.03 -2.69
C LEU A 24 0.88 -2.79 -3.18
N TRP A 25 1.81 -3.01 -2.27
CA TRP A 25 3.03 -3.77 -2.48
C TRP A 25 3.15 -4.92 -1.49
N ALA A 26 3.87 -5.95 -1.87
CA ALA A 26 4.23 -7.05 -1.00
C ALA A 26 5.75 -7.26 -0.98
N VAL A 27 6.27 -7.76 0.14
CA VAL A 27 7.69 -8.04 0.33
C VAL A 27 7.84 -9.31 1.16
N ARG A 28 8.95 -10.02 1.02
CA ARG A 28 9.29 -11.12 1.93
C ARG A 28 9.60 -10.56 3.32
N PRO A 29 9.44 -11.37 4.39
CA PRO A 29 9.73 -10.92 5.76
C PRO A 29 11.17 -10.45 5.99
N ASP A 30 12.12 -10.90 5.18
CA ASP A 30 13.52 -10.47 5.20
C ASP A 30 13.78 -9.16 4.43
N GLY A 31 12.73 -8.52 3.88
CA GLY A 31 12.84 -7.29 3.09
C GLY A 31 13.19 -7.48 1.63
N THR A 32 13.38 -8.73 1.16
CA THR A 32 13.72 -9.01 -0.24
C THR A 32 12.50 -9.15 -1.13
N CYS A 33 12.71 -9.10 -2.44
CA CYS A 33 11.69 -9.31 -3.49
C CYS A 33 10.43 -8.43 -3.31
N PRO A 34 10.56 -7.08 -3.23
CA PRO A 34 9.39 -6.21 -3.26
C PRO A 34 8.68 -6.34 -4.61
N GLU A 35 7.35 -6.48 -4.56
CA GLU A 35 6.51 -6.65 -5.75
C GLU A 35 5.25 -5.82 -5.63
N LEU A 36 4.85 -5.16 -6.74
CA LEU A 36 3.57 -4.48 -6.84
C LEU A 36 2.44 -5.51 -6.83
N VAL A 37 1.51 -5.37 -5.89
CA VAL A 37 0.31 -6.19 -5.79
C VAL A 37 -0.82 -5.60 -6.62
N PHE A 38 -1.08 -4.28 -6.45
CA PHE A 38 -2.19 -3.62 -7.14
C PHE A 38 -1.99 -2.10 -7.26
N GLY A 39 -2.53 -1.54 -8.35
CA GLY A 39 -2.58 -0.11 -8.61
C GLY A 39 -1.56 0.35 -9.65
N ASN A 40 -0.86 1.43 -9.39
CA ASN A 40 0.22 2.07 -10.17
C ASN A 40 -0.24 2.81 -11.44
N THR A 41 -1.06 2.24 -12.29
CA THR A 41 -1.54 2.87 -13.54
C THR A 41 -2.97 3.41 -13.44
N ILE A 42 -3.64 3.18 -12.30
CA ILE A 42 -5.01 3.63 -12.08
C ILE A 42 -4.97 5.05 -11.50
N ILE A 43 -5.53 6.00 -12.24
CA ILE A 43 -5.52 7.41 -11.84
C ILE A 43 -6.59 7.68 -10.76
N GLN A 44 -7.77 7.04 -10.86
CA GLN A 44 -8.86 7.21 -9.92
C GLN A 44 -9.60 5.89 -9.70
N PRO A 45 -9.69 5.39 -8.45
CA PRO A 45 -8.98 5.86 -7.26
C PRO A 45 -7.48 5.56 -7.35
N ASN A 46 -6.64 6.44 -6.80
CA ASN A 46 -5.17 6.31 -6.86
C ASN A 46 -4.53 5.92 -5.52
N GLY A 47 -5.33 5.68 -4.49
CA GLY A 47 -4.85 5.33 -3.16
C GLY A 47 -5.58 4.13 -2.55
N TYR A 48 -4.79 3.18 -2.04
CA TYR A 48 -5.25 1.92 -1.44
C TYR A 48 -4.54 1.73 -0.10
N ALA A 49 -5.20 2.11 1.00
CA ALA A 49 -4.64 2.00 2.34
C ALA A 49 -5.09 0.73 3.05
N ASN A 50 -4.29 0.29 4.02
CA ASN A 50 -4.62 -0.81 4.93
C ASN A 50 -4.95 -2.13 4.22
N GLY A 51 -4.27 -2.41 3.12
CA GLY A 51 -4.49 -3.61 2.32
C GLY A 51 -4.35 -4.90 3.15
N ARG A 52 -5.36 -5.79 3.08
CA ARG A 52 -5.34 -7.11 3.72
C ARG A 52 -5.93 -8.15 2.79
N GLN A 53 -5.24 -9.27 2.66
CA GLN A 53 -5.74 -10.38 1.85
C GLN A 53 -7.01 -10.98 2.48
N VAL A 54 -8.03 -11.17 1.66
CA VAL A 54 -9.21 -11.94 2.06
C VAL A 54 -8.81 -13.42 2.11
N PRO A 55 -9.04 -14.12 3.25
CA PRO A 55 -8.55 -15.47 3.44
C PRO A 55 -8.91 -16.42 2.28
N GLY A 56 -7.90 -17.14 1.77
CA GLY A 56 -8.05 -18.12 0.71
C GLY A 56 -8.46 -17.56 -0.65
N SER A 57 -8.26 -16.27 -0.91
CA SER A 57 -8.66 -15.64 -2.16
C SER A 57 -7.54 -14.80 -2.78
N LYS A 58 -7.79 -14.29 -4.01
CA LYS A 58 -6.95 -13.30 -4.69
C LYS A 58 -7.43 -11.86 -4.46
N GLU A 59 -8.41 -11.68 -3.58
CA GLU A 59 -8.96 -10.39 -3.24
C GLU A 59 -8.23 -9.80 -2.03
N PHE A 60 -8.13 -8.48 -2.01
CA PHE A 60 -7.61 -7.70 -0.89
C PHE A 60 -8.64 -6.66 -0.50
N SER A 61 -8.96 -6.56 0.78
CA SER A 61 -9.70 -5.41 1.31
C SER A 61 -8.76 -4.23 1.44
N CYS A 62 -9.26 -3.05 1.17
CA CYS A 62 -8.53 -1.80 1.39
C CYS A 62 -9.49 -0.64 1.63
N THR A 63 -8.96 0.45 2.15
CA THR A 63 -9.63 1.76 2.16
C THR A 63 -9.18 2.51 0.92
N LEU A 64 -10.12 2.98 0.10
CA LEU A 64 -9.80 3.85 -1.02
C LEU A 64 -9.57 5.27 -0.49
N ILE A 65 -8.33 5.72 -0.58
CA ILE A 65 -7.89 7.01 -0.05
C ILE A 65 -7.49 7.98 -1.15
N SER A 66 -7.39 9.25 -0.80
CA SER A 66 -6.78 10.30 -1.61
C SER A 66 -5.66 10.95 -0.82
N HIS A 67 -4.66 11.47 -1.53
CA HIS A 67 -3.59 12.26 -0.91
C HIS A 67 -4.10 13.51 -0.18
N PHE A 68 -5.20 14.08 -0.66
CA PHE A 68 -5.81 15.28 -0.10
C PHE A 68 -6.86 15.01 0.98
N GLY A 69 -7.08 13.74 1.34
CA GLY A 69 -8.01 13.32 2.39
C GLY A 69 -7.27 12.86 3.65
N ASP A 70 -8.05 12.61 4.70
CA ASP A 70 -7.53 12.15 6.00
C ASP A 70 -7.27 10.63 6.05
N LEU A 71 -6.89 10.03 4.93
CA LEU A 71 -6.71 8.58 4.76
C LEU A 71 -7.98 7.78 5.07
N ASN A 72 -9.13 8.40 4.87
CA ASN A 72 -10.46 7.82 5.02
C ASN A 72 -11.13 7.72 3.66
N GLY A 73 -12.11 6.84 3.54
CA GLY A 73 -12.87 6.69 2.31
C GLY A 73 -13.74 5.45 2.32
N PRO A 74 -14.25 5.04 1.16
CA PRO A 74 -15.00 3.80 1.04
C PRO A 74 -14.10 2.58 1.24
N ILE A 75 -14.67 1.51 1.76
CA ILE A 75 -14.03 0.20 1.75
C ILE A 75 -14.23 -0.47 0.40
N ALA A 76 -13.18 -1.04 -0.13
CA ALA A 76 -13.24 -1.78 -1.38
C ALA A 76 -12.50 -3.12 -1.30
N LEU A 77 -12.85 -4.00 -2.22
CA LEU A 77 -12.07 -5.17 -2.58
C LEU A 77 -11.35 -4.91 -3.89
N VAL A 78 -10.10 -5.30 -3.97
CA VAL A 78 -9.34 -5.37 -5.21
C VAL A 78 -9.04 -6.83 -5.52
N ASP A 79 -9.54 -7.30 -6.66
CA ASP A 79 -9.36 -8.69 -7.11
C ASP A 79 -8.19 -8.78 -8.10
N THR A 80 -7.03 -9.21 -7.62
CA THR A 80 -5.83 -9.37 -8.46
C THR A 80 -5.96 -10.47 -9.50
N GLY A 81 -6.96 -11.35 -9.37
CA GLY A 81 -7.31 -12.35 -10.39
C GLY A 81 -7.93 -11.74 -11.64
N ARG A 82 -8.55 -10.56 -11.52
CA ARG A 82 -9.10 -9.78 -12.64
C ARG A 82 -8.07 -8.85 -13.29
N GLY A 83 -6.94 -8.64 -12.63
CA GLY A 83 -5.83 -7.81 -13.11
C GLY A 83 -5.29 -6.87 -12.05
N ARG A 84 -4.01 -6.55 -12.14
CA ARG A 84 -3.32 -5.68 -11.18
C ARG A 84 -3.40 -4.19 -11.54
N PHE A 85 -3.76 -3.87 -12.79
CA PHE A 85 -3.68 -2.54 -13.37
C PHE A 85 -5.00 -2.04 -13.94
N THR A 86 -6.10 -2.69 -13.59
CA THR A 86 -7.42 -2.35 -14.12
C THR A 86 -8.37 -1.89 -13.01
N ARG A 87 -9.10 -0.82 -13.30
CA ARG A 87 -10.17 -0.32 -12.43
C ARG A 87 -11.29 -1.36 -12.23
N ASP A 88 -11.53 -2.22 -13.21
CA ASP A 88 -12.59 -3.24 -13.15
C ASP A 88 -12.33 -4.31 -12.08
N ALA A 89 -11.11 -4.38 -11.55
CA ALA A 89 -10.78 -5.23 -10.42
C ALA A 89 -11.23 -4.65 -9.07
N ILE A 90 -11.70 -3.42 -9.02
CA ILE A 90 -12.11 -2.71 -7.80
C ILE A 90 -13.63 -2.84 -7.62
N THR A 91 -14.05 -3.32 -6.46
CA THR A 91 -15.46 -3.37 -6.05
C THR A 91 -15.60 -2.63 -4.74
N SER A 92 -16.38 -1.53 -4.71
CA SER A 92 -16.70 -0.84 -3.46
C SER A 92 -17.71 -1.66 -2.65
N LEU A 93 -17.42 -1.85 -1.35
CA LEU A 93 -18.36 -2.44 -0.40
C LEU A 93 -19.28 -1.38 0.23
N THR A 94 -18.87 -0.12 0.18
CA THR A 94 -19.60 1.03 0.74
C THR A 94 -19.78 2.11 -0.32
N PRO A 95 -20.56 1.83 -1.40
CA PRO A 95 -20.66 2.71 -2.57
C PRO A 95 -21.35 4.05 -2.27
N GLU A 96 -22.05 4.16 -1.16
CA GLU A 96 -22.65 5.40 -0.67
C GLU A 96 -21.60 6.43 -0.20
N VAL A 97 -20.40 5.98 0.13
CA VAL A 97 -19.28 6.86 0.49
C VAL A 97 -18.50 7.21 -0.77
N PRO A 98 -18.47 8.48 -1.18
CA PRO A 98 -17.77 8.90 -2.38
C PRO A 98 -16.25 8.79 -2.19
N TRP A 99 -15.54 8.56 -3.27
CA TRP A 99 -14.11 8.76 -3.34
C TRP A 99 -13.81 10.13 -3.99
N PRO A 100 -12.87 10.92 -3.48
CA PRO A 100 -12.15 10.73 -2.22
C PRO A 100 -13.04 10.98 -1.00
N GLY A 101 -12.86 10.15 0.03
CA GLY A 101 -13.53 10.38 1.30
C GLY A 101 -13.05 11.70 1.92
N MET A 102 -13.98 12.54 2.37
CA MET A 102 -13.67 13.81 3.01
C MET A 102 -14.24 13.82 4.43
N TRP A 103 -13.35 13.69 5.39
CA TRP A 103 -13.66 13.83 6.80
C TRP A 103 -13.45 15.31 7.22
N PRO A 104 -14.17 15.90 8.19
CA PRO A 104 -15.11 15.22 9.11
C PRO A 104 -16.59 15.30 8.70
N ASP A 105 -16.93 15.85 7.56
CA ASP A 105 -18.31 16.22 7.24
C ASP A 105 -19.11 15.10 6.60
N ASN A 106 -18.44 14.06 6.10
CA ASN A 106 -19.05 12.92 5.45
C ASN A 106 -18.87 11.63 6.27
N GLU A 107 -19.82 10.71 6.06
CA GLU A 107 -19.64 9.32 6.45
C GLU A 107 -18.37 8.76 5.80
N CYS A 108 -17.57 8.03 6.57
CA CYS A 108 -16.34 7.44 6.06
C CYS A 108 -15.95 6.17 6.80
N PHE A 109 -15.07 5.40 6.18
CA PHE A 109 -14.56 4.14 6.70
C PHE A 109 -13.03 4.13 6.72
N ARG A 110 -12.48 3.19 7.49
CA ARG A 110 -11.06 2.85 7.53
C ARG A 110 -10.84 1.38 7.87
N GLU A 111 -9.71 0.85 7.44
CA GLU A 111 -9.03 -0.28 8.05
C GLU A 111 -9.88 -1.56 8.10
N ALA A 112 -10.44 -1.95 6.95
CA ALA A 112 -11.20 -3.19 6.87
C ALA A 112 -10.31 -4.41 7.10
N TYR A 113 -10.63 -5.20 8.13
CA TYR A 113 -9.98 -6.46 8.46
C TYR A 113 -10.88 -7.63 8.04
N PRO A 114 -10.51 -8.43 7.04
CA PRO A 114 -11.30 -9.60 6.63
C PRO A 114 -11.23 -10.68 7.72
N VAL A 115 -12.37 -10.97 8.34
CA VAL A 115 -12.49 -12.08 9.31
C VAL A 115 -12.95 -13.37 8.64
N ALA A 116 -13.60 -13.24 7.49
CA ALA A 116 -14.01 -14.31 6.61
C ALA A 116 -14.09 -13.77 5.18
N ARG A 117 -14.43 -14.63 4.22
CA ARG A 117 -14.58 -14.23 2.82
C ARG A 117 -15.56 -13.08 2.60
N ASP A 118 -16.66 -13.08 3.34
CA ASP A 118 -17.76 -12.14 3.14
C ASP A 118 -17.99 -11.19 4.31
N TYR A 119 -17.11 -11.23 5.36
CA TYR A 119 -17.25 -10.42 6.55
C TYR A 119 -15.94 -9.71 6.94
N PHE A 120 -16.07 -8.46 7.32
CA PHE A 120 -14.96 -7.57 7.62
C PHE A 120 -15.23 -6.82 8.92
N LEU A 121 -14.23 -6.71 9.77
CA LEU A 121 -14.24 -5.68 10.81
C LEU A 121 -13.74 -4.38 10.19
N CYS A 122 -14.37 -3.25 10.50
CA CYS A 122 -13.89 -1.96 10.02
C CYS A 122 -14.10 -0.87 11.08
N ALA A 123 -13.35 0.21 10.95
CA ALA A 123 -13.67 1.46 11.62
C ALA A 123 -14.62 2.26 10.72
N HIS A 124 -15.74 2.69 11.27
CA HIS A 124 -16.76 3.46 10.58
C HIS A 124 -17.16 4.67 11.39
N ALA A 125 -17.16 5.83 10.76
CA ALA A 125 -17.65 7.08 11.32
C ALA A 125 -18.92 7.53 10.56
N PRO A 126 -20.11 7.25 11.11
CA PRO A 126 -21.35 7.77 10.54
C PRO A 126 -21.43 9.30 10.59
N ARG A 127 -20.63 9.91 11.49
CA ARG A 127 -20.51 11.36 11.66
C ARG A 127 -19.06 11.73 11.91
N LYS A 128 -18.68 12.02 13.18
CA LYS A 128 -17.32 12.53 13.52
C LYS A 128 -16.45 11.53 14.25
N THR A 129 -17.03 10.50 14.85
CA THR A 129 -16.32 9.58 15.73
C THR A 129 -16.37 8.18 15.12
N PHE A 130 -15.20 7.57 14.98
CA PHE A 130 -15.12 6.20 14.51
C PHE A 130 -15.51 5.21 15.60
N GLY A 131 -16.34 4.24 15.22
CA GLY A 131 -16.62 3.06 16.01
C GLY A 131 -16.18 1.80 15.28
N LEU A 132 -16.26 0.66 15.94
CA LEU A 132 -15.98 -0.64 15.38
C LEU A 132 -17.27 -1.26 14.85
N PHE A 133 -17.23 -1.71 13.61
CA PHE A 133 -18.37 -2.29 12.93
C PHE A 133 -18.00 -3.63 12.28
N LEU A 134 -18.99 -4.51 12.19
CA LEU A 134 -18.98 -5.64 11.27
C LEU A 134 -19.61 -5.17 9.96
N LEU A 135 -18.90 -5.35 8.87
CA LEU A 135 -19.33 -5.05 7.51
C LEU A 135 -19.39 -6.35 6.71
N ASP A 136 -20.44 -6.56 5.94
CA ASP A 136 -20.48 -7.67 5.00
C ASP A 136 -20.11 -7.23 3.57
N ARG A 137 -19.97 -8.19 2.68
CA ARG A 137 -19.62 -7.98 1.26
C ARG A 137 -20.66 -7.13 0.50
N TYR A 138 -21.87 -7.02 1.00
CA TYR A 138 -23.00 -6.33 0.36
C TYR A 138 -23.23 -4.93 0.92
N GLY A 139 -22.37 -4.50 1.88
CA GLY A 139 -22.45 -3.17 2.49
C GLY A 139 -23.33 -3.10 3.74
N ASN A 140 -23.95 -4.22 4.17
CA ASN A 140 -24.67 -4.24 5.43
C ASN A 140 -23.66 -4.14 6.58
N ARG A 141 -23.99 -3.37 7.60
CA ARG A 141 -23.10 -3.10 8.73
C ARG A 141 -23.82 -3.09 10.05
N GLU A 142 -23.18 -3.62 11.07
CA GLU A 142 -23.67 -3.68 12.44
C GLU A 142 -22.64 -3.08 13.37
N ALA A 143 -23.08 -2.17 14.27
CA ALA A 143 -22.22 -1.56 15.26
C ALA A 143 -21.83 -2.58 16.35
N LEU A 144 -20.53 -2.76 16.54
CA LEU A 144 -20.00 -3.62 17.60
C LEU A 144 -19.63 -2.81 18.85
N TYR A 145 -19.04 -1.64 18.62
CA TYR A 145 -18.61 -0.76 19.72
C TYR A 145 -18.57 0.69 19.23
N LEU A 146 -19.16 1.57 20.03
CA LEU A 146 -19.16 3.02 19.81
C LEU A 146 -18.82 3.70 21.14
N ASP A 147 -17.77 4.50 21.15
CA ASP A 147 -17.45 5.37 22.27
C ASP A 147 -17.86 6.80 21.92
N PRO A 148 -18.66 7.48 22.75
CA PRO A 148 -19.12 8.83 22.45
C PRO A 148 -18.03 9.90 22.55
N ALA A 149 -16.91 9.62 23.25
CA ALA A 149 -15.86 10.57 23.54
C ALA A 149 -14.63 10.41 22.65
N ILE A 150 -14.30 9.19 22.28
CA ILE A 150 -13.08 8.88 21.50
C ILE A 150 -13.37 7.95 20.32
N SER A 151 -12.57 8.09 19.26
CA SER A 151 -12.63 7.19 18.12
C SER A 151 -11.96 5.86 18.41
N SER A 152 -12.60 4.77 17.94
CA SER A 152 -12.05 3.41 17.96
C SER A 152 -11.70 3.00 16.54
N MET A 153 -10.43 2.64 16.32
CA MET A 153 -9.88 2.33 15.01
C MET A 153 -9.02 1.05 15.05
N CYS A 154 -8.52 0.62 13.89
CA CYS A 154 -7.63 -0.52 13.72
C CYS A 154 -8.18 -1.83 14.30
N PRO A 155 -9.42 -2.24 13.95
CA PRO A 155 -10.01 -3.45 14.50
C PRO A 155 -9.14 -4.67 14.18
N THR A 156 -8.81 -5.43 15.20
CA THR A 156 -8.03 -6.65 15.05
C THR A 156 -8.65 -7.74 15.91
N PRO A 157 -9.11 -8.87 15.34
CA PRO A 157 -9.69 -9.94 16.15
C PRO A 157 -8.63 -10.60 17.01
N PHE A 158 -8.95 -10.82 18.27
CA PHE A 158 -8.14 -11.63 19.19
C PHE A 158 -8.51 -13.10 18.99
N ALA A 159 -7.98 -13.69 17.91
CA ALA A 159 -8.25 -15.07 17.53
C ALA A 159 -6.98 -15.74 16.99
N ALA A 160 -6.94 -17.07 17.10
CA ALA A 160 -5.89 -17.85 16.47
C ALA A 160 -5.94 -17.67 14.94
N ARG A 161 -4.78 -17.52 14.34
CA ARG A 161 -4.63 -17.40 12.89
C ARG A 161 -3.73 -18.51 12.38
N PRO A 162 -3.96 -19.01 11.15
CA PRO A 162 -3.02 -19.90 10.49
C PRO A 162 -1.63 -19.26 10.48
N LYS A 163 -0.61 -20.00 10.88
CA LYS A 163 0.78 -19.54 10.75
C LYS A 163 1.12 -19.50 9.25
N PRO A 164 1.54 -18.36 8.71
CA PRO A 164 1.93 -18.30 7.32
C PRO A 164 3.18 -19.16 7.06
N PRO A 165 3.40 -19.62 5.81
CA PRO A 165 4.60 -20.36 5.47
C PRO A 165 5.84 -19.51 5.75
N VAL A 166 6.91 -20.17 6.19
CA VAL A 166 8.22 -19.55 6.28
C VAL A 166 8.78 -19.47 4.86
N LEU A 167 8.99 -18.24 4.40
CA LEU A 167 9.69 -18.01 3.14
C LEU A 167 11.19 -18.08 3.45
N ASP A 168 11.88 -19.02 2.82
CA ASP A 168 13.33 -19.04 2.90
C ASP A 168 13.87 -17.71 2.38
N GLY A 169 14.53 -16.96 3.26
CA GLY A 169 15.38 -15.86 2.84
C GLY A 169 16.36 -16.44 1.82
N GLY A 170 16.49 -15.78 0.66
CA GLY A 170 17.44 -16.25 -0.35
C GLY A 170 18.74 -16.59 0.38
N LYS A 171 19.23 -17.82 0.23
CA LYS A 171 20.49 -18.23 0.86
C LYS A 171 21.49 -17.09 0.64
N PRO A 172 22.20 -16.63 1.68
CA PRO A 172 23.33 -15.76 1.46
C PRO A 172 24.18 -16.46 0.39
N ALA A 173 24.48 -15.79 -0.71
CA ALA A 173 25.39 -16.29 -1.69
C ALA A 173 26.62 -16.80 -0.90
N GLU A 174 27.02 -18.07 -1.10
CA GLU A 174 28.22 -18.61 -0.46
C GLU A 174 29.30 -17.55 -0.56
N ALA A 175 29.97 -17.24 0.57
CA ALA A 175 30.87 -16.11 0.75
C ALA A 175 32.14 -16.14 -0.14
N ALA A 176 32.10 -16.81 -1.27
CA ALA A 176 33.24 -17.07 -2.16
C ALA A 176 33.16 -16.36 -3.53
N ALA A 177 32.06 -15.77 -3.91
CA ALA A 177 32.01 -14.99 -5.15
C ALA A 177 31.95 -13.48 -4.82
N PRO A 178 32.71 -12.63 -5.52
CA PRO A 178 32.57 -11.19 -5.39
C PRO A 178 31.10 -10.85 -5.66
N ALA A 179 30.49 -10.03 -4.79
CA ALA A 179 29.10 -9.57 -4.95
C ALA A 179 29.04 -8.67 -6.19
N THR A 180 28.83 -9.30 -7.36
CA THR A 180 28.68 -8.61 -8.63
C THR A 180 27.21 -8.60 -9.01
N GLY A 181 26.73 -7.47 -9.52
CA GLY A 181 25.40 -7.31 -10.11
C GLY A 181 25.51 -6.86 -11.56
N GLU A 182 24.43 -7.06 -12.31
CA GLU A 182 24.35 -6.56 -13.67
C GLU A 182 23.26 -5.47 -13.75
N PHE A 183 23.60 -4.37 -14.42
CA PHE A 183 22.63 -3.34 -14.78
C PHE A 183 22.23 -3.55 -16.24
N ILE A 184 20.92 -3.71 -16.50
CA ILE A 184 20.41 -3.84 -17.84
C ILE A 184 19.80 -2.51 -18.24
N LEU A 185 20.44 -1.82 -19.19
CA LEU A 185 19.94 -0.58 -19.79
C LEU A 185 19.48 -0.87 -21.22
N GLN A 186 18.18 -0.86 -21.46
CA GLN A 186 17.61 -1.18 -22.78
C GLN A 186 17.84 -0.08 -23.81
N ASP A 187 17.66 1.18 -23.43
CA ASP A 187 17.87 2.32 -24.29
C ASP A 187 18.29 3.54 -23.46
N VAL A 188 19.54 3.95 -23.60
CA VAL A 188 20.10 5.12 -22.91
C VAL A 188 19.44 6.43 -23.34
N TYR A 189 18.77 6.45 -24.50
CA TYR A 189 18.10 7.65 -25.02
C TYR A 189 16.63 7.74 -24.64
N ALA A 190 16.06 6.73 -24.01
CA ALA A 190 14.69 6.78 -23.52
C ALA A 190 14.54 7.93 -22.52
N GLY A 191 13.65 8.86 -22.79
CA GLY A 191 13.38 10.03 -21.94
C GLY A 191 14.31 11.25 -22.14
N LEU A 192 15.41 11.15 -22.91
CA LEU A 192 16.32 12.29 -23.12
C LEU A 192 15.78 13.36 -24.11
N GLY A 193 14.73 13.06 -24.86
CA GLY A 193 14.12 13.94 -25.84
C GLY A 193 15.01 14.26 -27.06
N PRO A 194 14.51 15.10 -27.99
CA PRO A 194 15.19 15.36 -29.26
C PRO A 194 16.47 16.20 -29.15
N ALA A 195 16.69 16.85 -28.00
CA ALA A 195 17.88 17.65 -27.77
C ALA A 195 19.17 16.82 -27.65
N VAL A 196 19.04 15.52 -27.38
CA VAL A 196 20.18 14.58 -27.28
C VAL A 196 20.08 13.57 -28.43
N PRO A 197 20.80 13.79 -29.55
CA PRO A 197 20.74 12.89 -30.70
C PRO A 197 21.33 11.52 -30.36
N ARG A 198 20.81 10.46 -31.00
CA ARG A 198 21.37 9.12 -30.86
C ARG A 198 22.84 9.09 -31.28
N GLY A 199 23.68 8.46 -30.46
CA GLY A 199 25.15 8.43 -30.62
C GLY A 199 25.89 9.52 -29.84
N ALA A 200 25.19 10.47 -29.20
CA ALA A 200 25.83 11.54 -28.42
C ALA A 200 26.30 11.08 -27.02
N VAL A 201 25.60 10.11 -26.42
CA VAL A 201 25.99 9.56 -25.12
C VAL A 201 27.27 8.76 -25.22
N ARG A 202 28.30 9.12 -24.42
CA ARG A 202 29.62 8.49 -24.44
C ARG A 202 29.91 7.72 -23.16
N TYR A 203 29.31 8.13 -22.06
CA TYR A 203 29.59 7.57 -20.72
C TYR A 203 28.29 7.39 -19.95
N LEU A 204 28.26 6.35 -19.13
CA LEU A 204 27.21 6.09 -18.16
C LEU A 204 27.83 6.20 -16.76
N ARG A 205 27.20 6.96 -15.89
CA ARG A 205 27.55 7.00 -14.46
C ARG A 205 26.61 6.09 -13.70
N VAL A 206 27.16 5.19 -12.91
CA VAL A 206 26.45 4.47 -11.88
C VAL A 206 26.85 5.10 -10.55
N SER A 207 25.88 5.58 -9.78
CA SER A 207 26.10 6.18 -8.47
C SER A 207 25.39 5.34 -7.43
N GLU A 208 26.09 5.02 -6.36
CA GLU A 208 25.48 4.45 -5.16
C GLU A 208 24.97 5.58 -4.30
N GLU A 209 23.70 5.50 -3.91
CA GLU A 209 23.11 6.41 -2.94
C GLU A 209 23.30 5.83 -1.54
N VAL A 210 24.27 6.36 -0.80
CA VAL A 210 24.53 5.94 0.57
C VAL A 210 23.48 6.58 1.47
N ARG A 211 22.85 5.75 2.31
CA ARG A 211 21.87 6.23 3.28
C ARG A 211 22.55 7.23 4.23
N ALA A 212 22.10 8.49 4.23
CA ALA A 212 22.56 9.47 5.19
C ALA A 212 22.18 9.03 6.61
N THR A 213 23.14 8.94 7.50
CA THR A 213 22.89 8.79 8.93
C THR A 213 22.52 10.16 9.49
N LEU A 214 21.42 10.18 10.27
CA LEU A 214 21.00 11.38 10.98
C LEU A 214 21.53 11.29 12.41
N ASP A 215 22.54 12.11 12.71
CA ASP A 215 23.04 12.23 14.07
C ASP A 215 22.27 13.31 14.84
N GLN A 216 21.78 12.96 16.03
CA GLN A 216 21.18 13.94 16.91
C GLN A 216 22.26 14.76 17.60
N MET A 217 22.23 16.05 17.36
CA MET A 217 23.14 17.00 17.98
C MET A 217 22.76 17.26 19.43
N PRO A 218 23.70 17.73 20.30
CA PRO A 218 23.43 18.02 21.71
C PRO A 218 22.33 19.08 21.93
N ASP A 219 22.04 19.92 20.93
CA ASP A 219 20.96 20.91 20.97
C ASP A 219 19.58 20.34 20.54
N GLY A 220 19.51 19.02 20.30
CA GLY A 220 18.29 18.35 19.88
C GLY A 220 17.99 18.43 18.37
N THR A 221 18.81 19.12 17.60
CA THR A 221 18.69 19.15 16.12
C THR A 221 19.29 17.90 15.49
N PHE A 222 18.89 17.61 14.24
CA PHE A 222 19.46 16.50 13.48
C PHE A 222 20.37 17.04 12.37
N ARG A 223 21.54 16.46 12.23
CA ARG A 223 22.47 16.74 11.15
C ARG A 223 22.63 15.49 10.27
N ALA A 224 22.54 15.68 8.96
CA ALA A 224 22.89 14.63 8.01
C ALA A 224 24.40 14.65 7.79
N ASP A 225 25.06 13.53 7.99
CA ASP A 225 26.42 13.35 7.51
C ASP A 225 26.41 13.18 5.98
N HIS A 226 27.18 13.99 5.31
CA HIS A 226 27.39 13.97 3.86
C HIS A 226 28.65 13.15 3.51
#